data_bb68d440c4769f5c8c6663939722ad30
#
_entry.id   bb68d440c4769f5c8c6663939722ad30
#
_cell.length_a   1.000
_cell.length_b   1.000
_cell.length_c   1.000
_cell.angle_alpha   90.00
_cell.angle_beta   90.00
_cell.angle_gamma   90.00
#
_symmetry.space_group_name_H-M   'P 1'
#
loop_
_entity.id
_entity.type
_entity.pdbx_description
1 polymer ?
#
loop_
_entity_poly.entity_id
_entity_poly.type
_entity_poly.pdbx_seq_one_letter_code
_entity_poly.pdbx_strand_id
1 'polypeptide(L)'
;AADRVDYFIANSHYIAQRIKKYYRRDSDVIYPCCHINESPFVEKEDFYLTVGRLTWYKRVDLAVQACTRLNKRLVVIGGGGELDKLRAMAGPTIEFKGGGLSDEEVRSYYLRAKGFLFPGEEDFGITPVEAQSAGTPVLAYGRGGACESVLPGRTGYWFKEQTVESLADCIERFERDGVACSKEEIREHSRSFSEERFERELKEYCLRRMADWQQELLDCSHWEKEELD
;
A
#
# COMPACT_ATOMS: atom_id res chain seq x y z
N ALA A 1 3.47 -14.64 23.83
CA ALA A 1 3.95 -13.29 23.57
C ALA A 1 2.78 -12.28 23.42
N ALA A 2 1.72 -12.60 22.67
CA ALA A 2 0.56 -11.72 22.47
C ALA A 2 -0.22 -11.44 23.77
N ASP A 3 -0.23 -12.38 24.71
CA ASP A 3 -0.93 -12.25 26.01
C ASP A 3 -0.26 -11.25 26.97
N ARG A 4 0.94 -10.78 26.63
CA ARG A 4 1.70 -9.81 27.43
C ARG A 4 1.61 -8.38 26.89
N VAL A 5 0.83 -8.18 25.84
CA VAL A 5 0.64 -6.88 25.17
C VAL A 5 -0.73 -6.34 25.57
N ASP A 6 -0.77 -5.14 26.13
CA ASP A 6 -2.01 -4.53 26.60
C ASP A 6 -2.83 -3.99 25.41
N TYR A 7 -2.20 -3.30 24.47
CA TYR A 7 -2.87 -2.67 23.33
C TYR A 7 -2.21 -3.07 22.01
N PHE A 8 -3.03 -3.26 20.97
CA PHE A 8 -2.58 -3.54 19.62
C PHE A 8 -2.91 -2.37 18.69
N ILE A 9 -1.94 -1.98 17.87
CA ILE A 9 -2.14 -1.09 16.73
C ILE A 9 -1.96 -1.92 15.47
N ALA A 10 -2.96 -1.90 14.59
CA ALA A 10 -2.91 -2.49 13.27
C ALA A 10 -2.57 -1.42 12.22
N ASN A 11 -1.79 -1.76 11.21
CA ASN A 11 -1.45 -0.88 10.10
C ASN A 11 -2.53 -0.80 9.01
N SER A 12 -3.63 -1.55 9.16
CA SER A 12 -4.78 -1.56 8.27
C SER A 12 -5.97 -2.27 8.93
N HIS A 13 -7.18 -2.02 8.45
CA HIS A 13 -8.35 -2.82 8.86
C HIS A 13 -8.21 -4.29 8.46
N TYR A 14 -7.52 -4.56 7.33
CA TYR A 14 -7.18 -5.92 6.93
C TYR A 14 -6.36 -6.64 8.01
N ILE A 15 -5.35 -5.99 8.58
CA ILE A 15 -4.54 -6.56 9.67
C ILE A 15 -5.31 -6.59 11.00
N ALA A 16 -6.14 -5.59 11.30
CA ALA A 16 -7.01 -5.61 12.48
C ALA A 16 -7.90 -6.87 12.50
N GLN A 17 -8.49 -7.24 11.36
CA GLN A 17 -9.27 -8.47 11.23
C GLN A 17 -8.42 -9.73 11.47
N ARG A 18 -7.17 -9.74 11.02
CA ARG A 18 -6.23 -10.85 11.26
C ARG A 18 -5.83 -10.94 12.73
N ILE A 19 -5.57 -9.81 13.40
CA ILE A 19 -5.32 -9.74 14.84
C ILE A 19 -6.53 -10.33 15.60
N LYS A 20 -7.73 -9.90 15.26
CA LYS A 20 -8.96 -10.42 15.87
C LYS A 20 -9.11 -11.93 15.66
N LYS A 21 -8.86 -12.42 14.45
CA LYS A 21 -9.00 -13.84 14.10
C LYS A 21 -7.98 -14.73 14.82
N TYR A 22 -6.69 -14.34 14.83
CA TYR A 22 -5.61 -15.21 15.27
C TYR A 22 -5.24 -15.01 16.75
N TYR A 23 -5.30 -13.77 17.24
CA TYR A 23 -4.98 -13.42 18.62
C TYR A 23 -6.21 -13.23 19.50
N ARG A 24 -7.42 -13.16 18.89
CA ARG A 24 -8.70 -12.88 19.58
C ARG A 24 -8.66 -11.57 20.39
N ARG A 25 -7.86 -10.61 19.93
CA ARG A 25 -7.67 -9.29 20.50
C ARG A 25 -8.22 -8.23 19.56
N ASP A 26 -8.73 -7.17 20.13
CA ASP A 26 -9.08 -5.98 19.38
C ASP A 26 -7.82 -5.13 19.13
N SER A 27 -7.86 -4.29 18.12
CA SER A 27 -6.79 -3.36 17.78
C SER A 27 -7.35 -2.09 17.21
N ASP A 28 -6.71 -0.97 17.51
CA ASP A 28 -6.94 0.29 16.82
C ASP A 28 -6.17 0.30 15.49
N VAL A 29 -6.68 1.01 14.49
CA VAL A 29 -6.02 1.14 13.20
C VAL A 29 -5.36 2.50 13.11
N ILE A 30 -4.04 2.49 12.86
CA ILE A 30 -3.26 3.67 12.49
C ILE A 30 -2.50 3.29 11.24
N TYR A 31 -2.91 3.87 10.09
CA TYR A 31 -2.23 3.61 8.82
C TYR A 31 -0.78 4.05 8.86
N PRO A 32 0.15 3.31 8.25
CA PRO A 32 1.56 3.69 8.21
C PRO A 32 1.75 4.99 7.44
N CYS A 33 2.86 5.65 7.68
CA CYS A 33 3.22 6.85 6.97
C CYS A 33 3.82 6.53 5.59
N CYS A 34 3.61 7.49 4.68
CA CYS A 34 4.23 7.53 3.38
C CYS A 34 4.78 8.94 3.13
N HIS A 35 5.98 9.02 2.59
CA HIS A 35 6.53 10.29 2.13
C HIS A 35 5.75 10.80 0.92
N ILE A 36 5.13 11.98 1.05
CA ILE A 36 4.36 12.57 -0.03
C ILE A 36 5.29 13.27 -1.03
N ASN A 37 5.17 12.91 -2.29
CA ASN A 37 5.96 13.50 -3.36
C ASN A 37 5.44 14.91 -3.69
N GLU A 38 6.19 15.93 -3.29
CA GLU A 38 5.84 17.34 -3.54
C GLU A 38 6.44 17.89 -4.86
N SER A 39 7.17 17.06 -5.61
CA SER A 39 7.75 17.49 -6.89
C SER A 39 6.68 17.97 -7.87
N PRO A 40 6.98 18.95 -8.73
CA PRO A 40 6.08 19.35 -9.81
C PRO A 40 5.66 18.16 -10.68
N PHE A 41 4.41 18.15 -11.09
CA PHE A 41 3.93 17.16 -12.03
C PHE A 41 4.60 17.30 -13.39
N VAL A 42 4.89 16.16 -14.00
CA VAL A 42 5.41 16.07 -15.37
C VAL A 42 4.36 15.43 -16.28
N GLU A 43 4.59 15.46 -17.58
CA GLU A 43 3.79 14.71 -18.53
C GLU A 43 3.96 13.21 -18.31
N LYS A 44 2.84 12.47 -18.33
CA LYS A 44 2.85 11.02 -18.19
C LYS A 44 3.37 10.37 -19.46
N GLU A 45 4.30 9.44 -19.31
CA GLU A 45 4.79 8.59 -20.38
C GLU A 45 3.93 7.32 -20.51
N ASP A 46 3.90 6.71 -21.68
CA ASP A 46 3.11 5.51 -21.94
C ASP A 46 3.80 4.24 -21.41
N PHE A 47 3.95 4.13 -20.10
CA PHE A 47 4.39 2.91 -19.45
C PHE A 47 3.69 2.70 -18.10
N TYR A 48 3.53 1.43 -17.72
CA TYR A 48 3.15 1.02 -16.39
C TYR A 48 4.39 0.82 -15.51
N LEU A 49 4.21 0.95 -14.21
CA LEU A 49 5.29 0.79 -13.23
C LEU A 49 4.90 -0.24 -12.17
N THR A 50 5.86 -1.03 -11.74
CA THR A 50 5.80 -1.78 -10.47
C THR A 50 7.11 -1.63 -9.72
N VAL A 51 7.05 -1.41 -8.42
CA VAL A 51 8.22 -1.16 -7.56
C VAL A 51 8.15 -2.03 -6.33
N GLY A 52 9.24 -2.70 -6.00
CA GLY A 52 9.36 -3.44 -4.76
C GLY A 52 10.29 -4.65 -4.82
N ARG A 53 10.41 -5.35 -3.71
CA ARG A 53 11.18 -6.59 -3.66
C ARG A 53 10.50 -7.67 -4.50
N LEU A 54 11.22 -8.29 -5.40
CA LEU A 54 10.70 -9.33 -6.30
C LEU A 54 10.63 -10.68 -5.58
N THR A 55 9.51 -10.87 -4.88
CA THR A 55 9.16 -12.09 -4.14
C THR A 55 7.89 -12.69 -4.70
N TRP A 56 7.69 -14.00 -4.52
CA TRP A 56 6.58 -14.75 -5.09
C TRP A 56 5.19 -14.21 -4.69
N TYR A 57 5.02 -13.74 -3.44
CA TYR A 57 3.72 -13.25 -2.95
C TYR A 57 3.33 -11.88 -3.50
N LYS A 58 4.29 -11.10 -3.99
CA LYS A 58 4.01 -9.80 -4.65
C LYS A 58 3.44 -9.96 -6.06
N ARG A 59 3.45 -11.18 -6.60
CA ARG A 59 2.82 -11.54 -7.87
C ARG A 59 3.17 -10.61 -9.05
N VAL A 60 4.42 -10.13 -9.08
CA VAL A 60 4.93 -9.32 -10.21
C VAL A 60 4.88 -10.12 -11.53
N ASP A 61 4.85 -11.45 -11.45
CA ASP A 61 4.62 -12.35 -12.58
C ASP A 61 3.34 -12.00 -13.36
N LEU A 62 2.25 -11.62 -12.67
CA LEU A 62 1.00 -11.22 -13.32
C LEU A 62 1.15 -9.92 -14.10
N ALA A 63 1.86 -8.92 -13.53
CA ALA A 63 2.12 -7.65 -14.22
C ALA A 63 2.97 -7.86 -15.48
N VAL A 64 4.03 -8.67 -15.38
CA VAL A 64 4.91 -9.02 -16.52
C VAL A 64 4.13 -9.72 -17.62
N GLN A 65 3.33 -10.74 -17.29
CA GLN A 65 2.56 -11.51 -18.26
C GLN A 65 1.42 -10.70 -18.87
N ALA A 66 0.67 -9.93 -18.08
CA ALA A 66 -0.43 -9.10 -18.59
C ALA A 66 0.09 -8.01 -19.53
N CYS A 67 1.15 -7.29 -19.17
CA CYS A 67 1.76 -6.27 -20.03
C CYS A 67 2.40 -6.88 -21.29
N THR A 68 3.02 -8.06 -21.19
CA THR A 68 3.54 -8.79 -22.36
C THR A 68 2.40 -9.16 -23.33
N ARG A 69 1.31 -9.73 -22.81
CA ARG A 69 0.12 -10.11 -23.59
C ARG A 69 -0.55 -8.93 -24.29
N LEU A 70 -0.66 -7.80 -23.59
CA LEU A 70 -1.27 -6.58 -24.12
C LEU A 70 -0.29 -5.71 -24.93
N ASN A 71 0.96 -6.13 -25.10
CA ASN A 71 2.03 -5.35 -25.70
C ASN A 71 2.20 -3.96 -25.08
N LYS A 72 2.07 -3.86 -23.76
CA LYS A 72 2.22 -2.61 -22.98
C LYS A 72 3.62 -2.50 -22.40
N ARG A 73 4.17 -1.29 -22.37
CA ARG A 73 5.43 -1.04 -21.69
C ARG A 73 5.24 -1.17 -20.18
N LEU A 74 6.11 -1.95 -19.54
CA LEU A 74 6.20 -2.08 -18.09
C LEU A 74 7.63 -1.87 -17.63
N VAL A 75 7.81 -0.97 -16.67
CA VAL A 75 9.07 -0.81 -15.93
C VAL A 75 8.94 -1.53 -14.60
N VAL A 76 9.86 -2.44 -14.33
CA VAL A 76 9.98 -3.20 -13.07
C VAL A 76 11.19 -2.70 -12.32
N ILE A 77 10.97 -2.08 -11.16
CA ILE A 77 12.04 -1.60 -10.28
C ILE A 77 12.09 -2.47 -9.04
N GLY A 78 13.24 -3.06 -8.79
CA GLY A 78 13.50 -3.91 -7.63
C GLY A 78 14.36 -5.11 -7.95
N GLY A 79 14.77 -5.79 -6.90
CA GLY A 79 15.53 -7.04 -6.94
C GLY A 79 14.91 -8.10 -6.04
N GLY A 80 15.28 -9.35 -6.23
CA GLY A 80 14.79 -10.45 -5.40
C GLY A 80 14.89 -11.79 -6.09
N GLY A 81 14.51 -12.86 -5.38
CA GLY A 81 14.67 -14.23 -5.85
C GLY A 81 13.86 -14.61 -7.09
N GLU A 82 12.82 -13.82 -7.44
CA GLU A 82 11.99 -14.09 -8.62
C GLU A 82 12.53 -13.42 -9.91
N LEU A 83 13.61 -12.60 -9.84
CA LEU A 83 14.07 -11.79 -10.97
C LEU A 83 14.35 -12.60 -12.23
N ASP A 84 15.08 -13.71 -12.12
CA ASP A 84 15.46 -14.53 -13.30
C ASP A 84 14.24 -15.19 -13.93
N LYS A 85 13.32 -15.66 -13.11
CA LYS A 85 12.05 -16.22 -13.56
C LYS A 85 11.17 -15.17 -14.26
N LEU A 86 11.12 -13.96 -13.72
CA LEU A 86 10.37 -12.84 -14.32
C LEU A 86 10.98 -12.45 -15.66
N ARG A 87 12.31 -12.38 -15.77
CA ARG A 87 13.02 -12.12 -17.04
C ARG A 87 12.75 -13.19 -18.10
N ALA A 88 12.70 -14.47 -17.68
CA ALA A 88 12.46 -15.58 -18.60
C ALA A 88 11.05 -15.57 -19.23
N MET A 89 10.06 -14.95 -18.57
CA MET A 89 8.69 -14.84 -19.08
C MET A 89 8.36 -13.50 -19.72
N ALA A 90 9.28 -12.53 -19.64
CA ALA A 90 9.06 -11.17 -20.10
C ALA A 90 9.11 -11.06 -21.62
N GLY A 91 8.15 -10.35 -22.20
CA GLY A 91 8.18 -9.90 -23.58
C GLY A 91 9.09 -8.68 -23.79
N PRO A 92 9.24 -8.23 -25.04
CA PRO A 92 10.19 -7.16 -25.40
C PRO A 92 9.81 -5.77 -24.82
N THR A 93 8.59 -5.60 -24.35
CA THR A 93 8.10 -4.33 -23.78
C THR A 93 8.35 -4.20 -22.28
N ILE A 94 8.95 -5.22 -21.65
CA ILE A 94 9.19 -5.26 -20.20
C ILE A 94 10.64 -4.86 -19.91
N GLU A 95 10.82 -3.84 -19.08
CA GLU A 95 12.12 -3.31 -18.71
C GLU A 95 12.40 -3.52 -17.21
N PHE A 96 13.50 -4.18 -16.87
CA PHE A 96 13.95 -4.40 -15.50
C PHE A 96 15.08 -3.44 -15.14
N LYS A 97 14.87 -2.54 -14.17
CA LYS A 97 15.87 -1.56 -13.71
C LYS A 97 16.75 -2.07 -12.56
N GLY A 98 16.38 -3.21 -11.96
CA GLY A 98 17.07 -3.70 -10.77
C GLY A 98 16.73 -2.94 -9.50
N GLY A 99 17.46 -3.22 -8.41
CA GLY A 99 17.21 -2.66 -7.06
C GLY A 99 18.21 -1.59 -6.61
N GLY A 100 19.01 -1.04 -7.52
CA GLY A 100 20.08 -0.09 -7.17
C GLY A 100 19.78 1.38 -7.47
N LEU A 101 18.54 1.72 -7.82
CA LEU A 101 18.13 3.09 -8.07
C LEU A 101 18.05 3.90 -6.76
N SER A 102 18.39 5.17 -6.82
CA SER A 102 18.16 6.13 -5.74
C SER A 102 16.66 6.41 -5.55
N ASP A 103 16.29 6.90 -4.38
CA ASP A 103 14.90 7.29 -4.10
C ASP A 103 14.41 8.38 -5.06
N GLU A 104 15.29 9.28 -5.49
CA GLU A 104 14.97 10.32 -6.46
C GLU A 104 14.65 9.74 -7.84
N GLU A 105 15.44 8.77 -8.31
CA GLU A 105 15.18 8.05 -9.56
C GLU A 105 13.86 7.30 -9.48
N VAL A 106 13.58 6.59 -8.39
CA VAL A 106 12.31 5.88 -8.19
C VAL A 106 11.14 6.86 -8.19
N ARG A 107 11.25 7.99 -7.48
CA ARG A 107 10.24 9.07 -7.50
C ARG A 107 9.99 9.61 -8.91
N SER A 108 11.05 9.77 -9.70
CA SER A 108 10.92 10.18 -11.10
C SER A 108 10.11 9.17 -11.93
N TYR A 109 10.29 7.87 -11.71
CA TYR A 109 9.46 6.85 -12.37
C TYR A 109 8.00 6.92 -11.95
N TYR A 110 7.69 7.09 -10.68
CA TYR A 110 6.32 7.31 -10.22
C TYR A 110 5.67 8.52 -10.91
N LEU A 111 6.36 9.65 -11.00
CA LEU A 111 5.84 10.87 -11.63
C LEU A 111 5.50 10.68 -13.12
N ARG A 112 6.30 9.90 -13.84
CA ARG A 112 6.18 9.70 -15.29
C ARG A 112 5.25 8.55 -15.68
N ALA A 113 5.08 7.55 -14.82
CA ALA A 113 4.25 6.39 -15.13
C ALA A 113 2.78 6.78 -15.36
N LYS A 114 2.13 6.18 -16.36
CA LYS A 114 0.69 6.37 -16.60
C LYS A 114 -0.17 5.62 -15.58
N GLY A 115 0.34 4.52 -15.01
CA GLY A 115 -0.34 3.72 -13.99
C GLY A 115 0.64 2.84 -13.23
N PHE A 116 0.29 2.53 -12.00
CA PHE A 116 1.06 1.65 -11.11
C PHE A 116 0.35 0.31 -10.94
N LEU A 117 1.06 -0.80 -11.18
CA LEU A 117 0.50 -2.15 -11.04
C LEU A 117 0.91 -2.75 -9.69
N PHE A 118 -0.08 -3.15 -8.91
CA PHE A 118 0.10 -3.74 -7.58
C PHE A 118 -0.66 -5.06 -7.44
N PRO A 119 -0.13 -6.17 -7.98
CA PRO A 119 -0.85 -7.44 -8.05
C PRO A 119 -0.75 -8.30 -6.80
N GLY A 120 0.08 -7.92 -5.81
CA GLY A 120 0.22 -8.62 -4.55
C GLY A 120 -0.90 -8.36 -3.56
N GLU A 121 -1.11 -9.30 -2.64
CA GLU A 121 -1.92 -9.10 -1.44
C GLU A 121 -0.96 -8.74 -0.29
N GLU A 122 -1.04 -7.52 0.21
CA GLU A 122 -0.17 -7.02 1.27
C GLU A 122 -0.97 -6.47 2.44
N ASP A 123 -0.30 -6.33 3.58
CA ASP A 123 -0.91 -5.87 4.84
C ASP A 123 -1.46 -4.43 4.72
N PHE A 124 -0.73 -3.54 4.06
CA PHE A 124 -1.17 -2.18 3.71
C PHE A 124 -0.79 -1.82 2.28
N GLY A 125 0.50 -1.90 1.93
CA GLY A 125 1.02 -1.49 0.64
C GLY A 125 1.39 0.00 0.62
N ILE A 126 2.65 0.33 0.97
CA ILE A 126 3.17 1.71 0.92
C ILE A 126 3.33 2.18 -0.52
N THR A 127 3.84 1.32 -1.42
CA THR A 127 4.11 1.67 -2.82
C THR A 127 2.88 2.13 -3.63
N PRO A 128 1.65 1.63 -3.43
CA PRO A 128 0.43 2.26 -3.94
C PRO A 128 0.23 3.71 -3.51
N VAL A 129 0.53 4.03 -2.26
CA VAL A 129 0.41 5.41 -1.75
C VAL A 129 1.49 6.31 -2.32
N GLU A 130 2.74 5.79 -2.46
CA GLU A 130 3.84 6.51 -3.15
C GLU A 130 3.47 6.83 -4.60
N ALA A 131 2.86 5.89 -5.33
CA ALA A 131 2.38 6.13 -6.68
C ALA A 131 1.30 7.22 -6.71
N GLN A 132 0.32 7.16 -5.80
CA GLN A 132 -0.73 8.17 -5.68
C GLN A 132 -0.15 9.54 -5.29
N SER A 133 0.88 9.60 -4.44
CA SER A 133 1.56 10.85 -4.09
C SER A 133 2.22 11.53 -5.30
N ALA A 134 2.59 10.76 -6.31
CA ALA A 134 3.07 11.24 -7.60
C ALA A 134 1.93 11.52 -8.62
N GLY A 135 0.67 11.47 -8.18
CA GLY A 135 -0.50 11.63 -9.05
C GLY A 135 -0.67 10.50 -10.06
N THR A 136 -0.21 9.29 -9.72
CA THR A 136 -0.27 8.12 -10.59
C THR A 136 -1.36 7.17 -10.12
N PRO A 137 -2.35 6.86 -10.97
CA PRO A 137 -3.40 5.90 -10.66
C PRO A 137 -2.85 4.50 -10.39
N VAL A 138 -3.52 3.75 -9.51
CA VAL A 138 -3.10 2.42 -9.08
C VAL A 138 -4.07 1.35 -9.54
N LEU A 139 -3.57 0.29 -10.17
CA LEU A 139 -4.32 -0.89 -10.51
C LEU A 139 -3.89 -2.01 -9.55
N ALA A 140 -4.74 -2.28 -8.55
CA ALA A 140 -4.40 -3.17 -7.44
C ALA A 140 -5.25 -4.44 -7.41
N TYR A 141 -4.69 -5.50 -6.84
CA TYR A 141 -5.50 -6.65 -6.45
C TYR A 141 -6.51 -6.24 -5.38
N GLY A 142 -7.78 -6.59 -5.58
CA GLY A 142 -8.91 -6.20 -4.74
C GLY A 142 -8.97 -6.92 -3.39
N ARG A 143 -7.80 -7.16 -2.76
CA ARG A 143 -7.67 -7.72 -1.41
C ARG A 143 -6.46 -7.10 -0.69
N GLY A 144 -6.48 -7.22 0.64
CA GLY A 144 -5.43 -6.66 1.49
C GLY A 144 -5.57 -5.15 1.69
N GLY A 145 -4.52 -4.52 2.21
CA GLY A 145 -4.52 -3.12 2.60
C GLY A 145 -4.60 -2.13 1.43
N ALA A 146 -4.24 -2.54 0.20
CA ALA A 146 -4.42 -1.67 -0.97
C ALA A 146 -5.88 -1.27 -1.23
N CYS A 147 -6.85 -2.07 -0.75
CA CYS A 147 -8.27 -1.72 -0.80
C CYS A 147 -8.64 -0.52 0.09
N GLU A 148 -7.76 -0.14 1.01
CA GLU A 148 -7.98 0.96 1.96
C GLU A 148 -7.37 2.28 1.45
N SER A 149 -6.40 2.21 0.53
CA SER A 149 -5.73 3.36 -0.05
C SER A 149 -6.14 3.66 -1.49
N VAL A 150 -6.65 2.69 -2.25
CA VAL A 150 -7.05 2.87 -3.65
C VAL A 150 -8.58 2.97 -3.75
N LEU A 151 -9.07 4.07 -4.31
CA LEU A 151 -10.50 4.33 -4.52
C LEU A 151 -10.89 3.94 -5.96
N PRO A 152 -11.68 2.86 -6.17
CA PRO A 152 -12.05 2.38 -7.50
C PRO A 152 -12.74 3.44 -8.35
N GLY A 153 -12.28 3.63 -9.60
CA GLY A 153 -12.78 4.62 -10.54
C GLY A 153 -12.34 6.05 -10.24
N ARG A 154 -11.72 6.31 -9.08
CA ARG A 154 -11.25 7.64 -8.65
C ARG A 154 -9.72 7.74 -8.67
N THR A 155 -9.03 6.97 -7.82
CA THR A 155 -7.57 6.98 -7.75
C THR A 155 -6.93 5.74 -8.39
N GLY A 156 -7.74 4.84 -8.93
CA GLY A 156 -7.30 3.62 -9.58
C GLY A 156 -8.44 2.63 -9.79
N TYR A 157 -8.07 1.36 -9.92
CA TYR A 157 -9.02 0.26 -10.08
C TYR A 157 -8.58 -0.96 -9.26
N TRP A 158 -9.56 -1.81 -8.93
CA TRP A 158 -9.30 -3.14 -8.40
C TRP A 158 -9.61 -4.20 -9.46
N PHE A 159 -8.75 -5.22 -9.55
CA PHE A 159 -9.04 -6.46 -10.23
C PHE A 159 -9.35 -7.58 -9.20
N LYS A 160 -10.23 -8.50 -9.56
CA LYS A 160 -10.89 -9.39 -8.59
C LYS A 160 -10.13 -10.68 -8.31
N GLU A 161 -9.39 -11.19 -9.27
CA GLU A 161 -8.70 -12.47 -9.19
C GLU A 161 -7.22 -12.29 -9.52
N GLN A 162 -6.34 -12.96 -8.77
CA GLN A 162 -4.90 -12.94 -9.04
C GLN A 162 -4.56 -13.79 -10.27
N THR A 163 -5.09 -13.39 -11.43
CA THR A 163 -4.85 -13.99 -12.74
C THR A 163 -4.39 -12.95 -13.74
N VAL A 164 -3.72 -13.40 -14.78
CA VAL A 164 -3.27 -12.54 -15.89
C VAL A 164 -4.45 -11.88 -16.59
N GLU A 165 -5.53 -12.65 -16.78
CA GLU A 165 -6.76 -12.21 -17.42
C GLU A 165 -7.42 -11.07 -16.65
N SER A 166 -7.59 -11.23 -15.34
CA SER A 166 -8.25 -10.23 -14.50
C SER A 166 -7.45 -8.92 -14.43
N LEU A 167 -6.12 -9.00 -14.40
CA LEU A 167 -5.27 -7.81 -14.46
C LEU A 167 -5.27 -7.17 -15.86
N ALA A 168 -5.25 -7.98 -16.93
CA ALA A 168 -5.32 -7.47 -18.31
C ALA A 168 -6.65 -6.71 -18.54
N ASP A 169 -7.78 -7.28 -18.14
CA ASP A 169 -9.09 -6.62 -18.23
C ASP A 169 -9.12 -5.31 -17.41
N CYS A 170 -8.46 -5.28 -16.26
CA CYS A 170 -8.33 -4.07 -15.45
C CYS A 170 -7.51 -2.99 -16.16
N ILE A 171 -6.41 -3.35 -16.81
CA ILE A 171 -5.59 -2.45 -17.62
C ILE A 171 -6.40 -1.89 -18.78
N GLU A 172 -7.11 -2.74 -19.55
CA GLU A 172 -7.94 -2.31 -20.67
C GLU A 172 -9.08 -1.39 -20.23
N ARG A 173 -9.72 -1.69 -19.10
CA ARG A 173 -10.73 -0.81 -18.51
C ARG A 173 -10.17 0.56 -18.13
N PHE A 174 -9.01 0.57 -17.47
CA PHE A 174 -8.33 1.81 -17.11
C PHE A 174 -7.96 2.64 -18.36
N GLU A 175 -7.48 2.01 -19.43
CA GLU A 175 -7.14 2.71 -20.67
C GLU A 175 -8.35 3.27 -21.40
N ARG A 176 -9.49 2.60 -21.34
CA ARG A 176 -10.74 3.04 -21.95
C ARG A 176 -11.41 4.16 -21.16
N ASP A 177 -11.48 4.02 -19.83
CA ASP A 177 -12.35 4.83 -18.97
C ASP A 177 -11.56 5.92 -18.20
N GLY A 178 -10.25 5.77 -18.05
CA GLY A 178 -9.42 6.64 -17.19
C GLY A 178 -9.80 6.51 -15.70
N VAL A 179 -9.50 7.55 -14.94
CA VAL A 179 -9.96 7.72 -13.54
C VAL A 179 -10.62 9.10 -13.39
N ALA A 180 -11.56 9.21 -12.45
CA ALA A 180 -12.32 10.46 -12.27
C ALA A 180 -11.48 11.58 -11.63
N CYS A 181 -10.52 11.27 -10.77
CA CYS A 181 -9.68 12.24 -10.12
C CYS A 181 -8.55 12.73 -11.03
N SER A 182 -8.26 14.02 -10.98
CA SER A 182 -7.04 14.58 -11.55
C SER A 182 -5.80 14.09 -10.79
N LYS A 183 -4.61 14.29 -11.35
CA LYS A 183 -3.34 13.95 -10.69
C LYS A 183 -3.15 14.70 -9.36
N GLU A 184 -3.66 15.94 -9.29
CA GLU A 184 -3.66 16.77 -8.08
C GLU A 184 -4.57 16.16 -6.99
N GLU A 185 -5.78 15.74 -7.36
CA GLU A 185 -6.72 15.10 -6.43
C GLU A 185 -6.24 13.73 -5.96
N ILE A 186 -5.55 12.98 -6.82
CA ILE A 186 -4.92 11.70 -6.44
C ILE A 186 -3.81 11.94 -5.41
N ARG A 187 -2.94 12.94 -5.61
CA ARG A 187 -1.93 13.35 -4.63
C ARG A 187 -2.58 13.82 -3.34
N GLU A 188 -3.61 14.65 -3.41
CA GLU A 188 -4.30 15.13 -2.22
C GLU A 188 -4.88 13.98 -1.40
N HIS A 189 -5.48 12.97 -2.06
CA HIS A 189 -5.93 11.76 -1.38
C HIS A 189 -4.79 11.04 -0.62
N SER A 190 -3.59 10.97 -1.20
CA SER A 190 -2.44 10.32 -0.56
C SER A 190 -1.98 11.01 0.72
N ARG A 191 -2.29 12.31 0.94
CA ARG A 191 -1.98 13.04 2.18
C ARG A 191 -2.68 12.46 3.41
N SER A 192 -3.77 11.69 3.23
CA SER A 192 -4.39 10.91 4.29
C SER A 192 -3.43 9.88 4.92
N PHE A 193 -2.28 9.64 4.27
CA PHE A 193 -1.25 8.71 4.72
C PHE A 193 0.10 9.40 4.95
N SER A 194 0.12 10.73 5.19
CA SER A 194 1.34 11.49 5.39
C SER A 194 2.03 11.18 6.72
N GLU A 195 3.31 11.56 6.82
CA GLU A 195 4.12 11.42 8.03
C GLU A 195 3.53 12.24 9.18
N GLU A 196 3.12 13.49 8.92
CA GLU A 196 2.56 14.39 9.95
C GLU A 196 1.25 13.86 10.52
N ARG A 197 0.39 13.26 9.65
CA ARG A 197 -0.84 12.59 10.11
C ARG A 197 -0.51 11.41 11.02
N PHE A 198 0.43 10.54 10.60
CA PHE A 198 0.84 9.36 11.35
C PHE A 198 1.41 9.73 12.73
N GLU A 199 2.34 10.70 12.79
CA GLU A 199 2.93 11.17 14.04
C GLU A 199 1.88 11.71 15.00
N ARG A 200 0.95 12.52 14.51
CA ARG A 200 -0.14 13.06 15.31
C ARG A 200 -1.03 11.96 15.87
N GLU A 201 -1.54 11.05 15.02
CA GLU A 201 -2.44 9.98 15.43
C GLU A 201 -1.77 9.01 16.41
N LEU A 202 -0.51 8.65 16.16
CA LEU A 202 0.25 7.77 17.05
C LEU A 202 0.49 8.43 18.42
N LYS A 203 0.86 9.71 18.44
CA LYS A 203 1.06 10.46 19.68
C LYS A 203 -0.23 10.57 20.49
N GLU A 204 -1.33 10.95 19.85
CA GLU A 204 -2.64 11.05 20.49
C GLU A 204 -3.09 9.69 21.04
N TYR A 205 -2.88 8.63 20.29
CA TYR A 205 -3.15 7.26 20.73
C TYR A 205 -2.36 6.90 21.98
N CYS A 206 -1.04 7.08 21.96
CA CYS A 206 -0.19 6.75 23.10
C CYS A 206 -0.57 7.54 24.36
N LEU A 207 -0.82 8.85 24.23
CA LEU A 207 -1.23 9.68 25.37
C LEU A 207 -2.57 9.24 25.97
N ARG A 208 -3.54 8.91 25.12
CA ARG A 208 -4.85 8.39 25.58
C ARG A 208 -4.68 7.06 26.33
N ARG A 209 -3.92 6.10 25.76
CA ARG A 209 -3.71 4.81 26.40
C ARG A 209 -2.92 4.88 27.69
N MET A 210 -1.97 5.81 27.78
CA MET A 210 -1.28 6.08 29.06
C MET A 210 -2.23 6.62 30.13
N ALA A 211 -3.15 7.51 29.77
CA ALA A 211 -4.15 8.05 30.69
C ALA A 211 -5.13 6.94 31.13
N ASP A 212 -5.62 6.12 30.20
CA ASP A 212 -6.49 4.98 30.52
C ASP A 212 -5.81 4.03 31.54
N TRP A 213 -4.57 3.66 31.26
CA TRP A 213 -3.79 2.78 32.14
C TRP A 213 -3.53 3.38 33.53
N GLN A 214 -3.24 4.69 33.61
CA GLN A 214 -3.07 5.39 34.89
C GLN A 214 -4.37 5.39 35.70
N GLN A 215 -5.51 5.57 35.06
CA GLN A 215 -6.80 5.52 35.71
C GLN A 215 -7.11 4.11 36.25
N GLU A 216 -6.87 3.08 35.47
CA GLU A 216 -7.02 1.67 35.88
C GLU A 216 -6.17 1.35 37.13
N LEU A 217 -4.92 1.84 37.18
CA LEU A 217 -4.07 1.67 38.37
C LEU A 217 -4.62 2.36 39.61
N LEU A 218 -5.17 3.57 39.44
CA LEU A 218 -5.81 4.32 40.56
C LEU A 218 -7.04 3.60 41.05
N ASP A 219 -7.86 3.08 40.17
CA ASP A 219 -9.07 2.34 40.52
C ASP A 219 -8.73 1.04 41.26
N CYS A 220 -7.73 0.28 40.78
CA CYS A 220 -7.23 -0.92 41.48
C CYS A 220 -6.72 -0.61 42.89
N SER A 221 -6.04 0.53 43.10
CA SER A 221 -5.50 0.90 44.39
C SER A 221 -6.59 1.28 45.44
N HIS A 222 -7.80 1.57 44.98
CA HIS A 222 -8.94 1.80 45.87
C HIS A 222 -9.54 0.49 46.41
N TRP A 223 -9.52 -0.59 45.62
CA TRP A 223 -10.03 -1.92 46.05
C TRP A 223 -9.23 -2.52 47.21
N GLU A 224 -7.88 -2.34 47.16
CA GLU A 224 -7.02 -2.83 48.27
C GLU A 224 -7.22 -2.13 49.58
N LYS A 225 -7.86 -0.94 49.61
CA LYS A 225 -8.16 -0.19 50.85
C LYS A 225 -9.52 -0.51 51.45
N GLU A 226 -10.48 -0.94 50.63
CA GLU A 226 -11.82 -1.31 51.11
C GLU A 226 -11.89 -2.74 51.69
N GLU A 227 -10.93 -3.61 51.39
CA GLU A 227 -10.85 -4.96 51.95
C GLU A 227 -10.09 -5.03 53.32
N LEU A 228 -9.55 -3.90 53.79
CA LEU A 228 -8.78 -3.81 55.03
C LEU A 228 -9.50 -3.07 56.18
N ASP A 229 -10.72 -2.61 55.99
CA ASP A 229 -11.61 -2.04 57.01
C ASP A 229 -12.79 -2.98 57.31
#